data_a582d1d533016ce9a747f575cc97dac0
#
_entry.id   a582d1d533016ce9a747f575cc97dac0
#
_cell.length_a   1.000
_cell.length_b   1.000
_cell.length_c   1.000
_cell.angle_alpha   90.00
_cell.angle_beta   90.00
_cell.angle_gamma   90.00
#
_symmetry.space_group_name_H-M   'P 1'
#
loop_
_entity.id
_entity.type
_entity.pdbx_description
1 polymer ?
#
loop_
_entity_poly.entity_id
_entity_poly.type
_entity_poly.pdbx_seq_one_letter_code
_entity_poly.pdbx_strand_id
1 'polypeptide(L)'
;MNYNRVAFRYAKALLLSCNDDNNKLETIFNDMSYVNKTFDDSEELKLFIDSKVIKDSDKLATLNEIFKSLCDLSKSLLKLLMNNRRIDLFDDVSKSFTVLYNDHVGNQEVILTTASQVESNKLKEIENKVKQLTSKNVNLSNHIDENIV
;
A
#
# COMPACT_ATOMS: atom_id res chain seq x y z
N MET A 1 -1.21 -5.64 12.31
CA MET A 1 -0.80 -6.09 10.96
C MET A 1 0.66 -6.45 10.98
N ASN A 2 0.98 -7.70 10.68
CA ASN A 2 2.37 -8.16 10.67
C ASN A 2 3.00 -7.84 9.31
N TYR A 3 3.90 -6.87 9.29
CA TYR A 3 4.64 -6.54 8.09
C TYR A 3 5.87 -7.41 7.97
N ASN A 4 6.14 -7.88 6.76
CA ASN A 4 7.41 -8.52 6.47
C ASN A 4 8.53 -7.46 6.54
N ARG A 5 9.49 -7.67 7.40
CA ARG A 5 10.59 -6.69 7.62
C ARG A 5 11.42 -6.45 6.37
N VAL A 6 11.61 -7.48 5.57
CA VAL A 6 12.38 -7.37 4.32
C VAL A 6 11.60 -6.58 3.30
N ALA A 7 10.31 -6.87 3.13
CA ALA A 7 9.43 -6.12 2.25
C ALA A 7 9.37 -4.64 2.66
N PHE A 8 9.31 -4.36 3.95
CA PHE A 8 9.32 -2.99 4.47
C PHE A 8 10.61 -2.24 4.11
N ARG A 9 11.76 -2.90 4.18
CA ARG A 9 13.03 -2.29 3.77
C ARG A 9 13.05 -1.91 2.29
N TYR A 10 12.53 -2.79 1.42
CA TYR A 10 12.41 -2.49 -0.01
C TYR A 10 11.46 -1.32 -0.24
N ALA A 11 10.33 -1.30 0.42
CA ALA A 11 9.36 -0.21 0.31
C ALA A 11 9.96 1.12 0.79
N LYS A 12 10.69 1.11 1.89
CA LYS A 12 11.38 2.30 2.40
C LYS A 12 12.45 2.81 1.44
N ALA A 13 13.24 1.91 0.85
CA ALA A 13 14.22 2.27 -0.16
C ALA A 13 13.57 2.90 -1.38
N LEU A 14 12.43 2.36 -1.80
CA LEU A 14 11.65 2.90 -2.92
C LEU A 14 11.14 4.31 -2.61
N LEU A 15 10.62 4.53 -1.41
CA LEU A 15 10.16 5.85 -0.95
C LEU A 15 11.33 6.87 -0.96
N LEU A 16 12.48 6.50 -0.43
CA LEU A 16 13.67 7.35 -0.40
C LEU A 16 14.21 7.65 -1.80
N SER A 17 14.06 6.71 -2.74
CA SER A 17 14.47 6.90 -4.14
C SER A 17 13.70 7.99 -4.86
N CYS A 18 12.55 8.39 -4.35
CA CYS A 18 11.75 9.47 -4.92
C CYS A 18 12.26 10.87 -4.58
N ASN A 19 13.22 11.01 -3.65
CA ASN A 19 13.87 12.28 -3.26
C ASN A 19 12.89 13.43 -2.96
N ASP A 20 11.79 13.12 -2.27
CA ASP A 20 10.70 14.07 -1.96
C ASP A 20 10.04 14.71 -3.18
N ASP A 21 10.21 14.13 -4.35
CA ASP A 21 9.49 14.54 -5.57
C ASP A 21 8.05 14.03 -5.50
N ASN A 22 7.11 14.93 -5.25
CA ASN A 22 5.70 14.59 -5.08
C ASN A 22 5.10 13.90 -6.31
N ASN A 23 5.54 14.25 -7.52
CA ASN A 23 5.05 13.61 -8.75
C ASN A 23 5.52 12.16 -8.84
N LYS A 24 6.78 11.90 -8.50
CA LYS A 24 7.31 10.52 -8.45
C LYS A 24 6.63 9.71 -7.36
N LEU A 25 6.47 10.28 -6.18
CA LEU A 25 5.79 9.62 -5.06
C LEU A 25 4.37 9.20 -5.43
N GLU A 26 3.62 10.09 -6.06
CA GLU A 26 2.26 9.80 -6.49
C GLU A 26 2.22 8.73 -7.58
N THR A 27 3.12 8.80 -8.55
CA THR A 27 3.24 7.79 -9.62
C THR A 27 3.54 6.42 -9.03
N ILE A 28 4.50 6.32 -8.12
CA ILE A 28 4.85 5.05 -7.47
C ILE A 28 3.71 4.56 -6.58
N PHE A 29 3.03 5.46 -5.89
CA PHE A 29 1.86 5.09 -5.09
C PHE A 29 0.75 4.49 -5.96
N ASN A 30 0.48 5.07 -7.11
CA ASN A 30 -0.51 4.54 -8.05
C ASN A 30 -0.08 3.17 -8.59
N ASP A 31 1.21 3.00 -8.90
CA ASP A 31 1.77 1.72 -9.33
C ASP A 31 1.62 0.65 -8.24
N MET A 32 2.00 0.97 -7.02
CA MET A 32 1.91 0.01 -5.90
C MET A 32 0.47 -0.31 -5.54
N SER A 33 -0.44 0.64 -5.68
CA SER A 33 -1.87 0.40 -5.49
C SER A 33 -2.42 -0.55 -6.55
N TYR A 34 -1.99 -0.39 -7.79
CA TYR A 34 -2.35 -1.30 -8.89
C TYR A 34 -1.80 -2.71 -8.65
N VAL A 35 -0.56 -2.82 -8.23
CA VAL A 35 0.06 -4.12 -7.89
C VAL A 35 -0.73 -4.80 -6.77
N ASN A 36 -1.00 -4.08 -5.69
CA ASN A 36 -1.74 -4.61 -4.55
C ASN A 36 -3.14 -5.11 -4.97
N LYS A 37 -3.86 -4.30 -5.74
CA LYS A 37 -5.18 -4.67 -6.23
C LYS A 37 -5.14 -5.91 -7.12
N THR A 38 -4.15 -6.00 -8.01
CA THR A 38 -4.00 -7.13 -8.92
C THR A 38 -3.77 -8.43 -8.15
N PHE A 39 -2.94 -8.40 -7.11
CA PHE A 39 -2.72 -9.57 -6.26
C PHE A 39 -3.95 -9.92 -5.43
N ASP A 40 -4.67 -8.93 -4.90
CA ASP A 40 -5.88 -9.19 -4.12
C ASP A 40 -7.01 -9.77 -4.98
N ASP A 41 -7.09 -9.39 -6.25
CA ASP A 41 -8.12 -9.86 -7.18
C ASP A 41 -7.78 -11.23 -7.80
N SER A 42 -6.55 -11.73 -7.67
CA SER A 42 -6.11 -12.97 -8.30
C SER A 42 -5.36 -13.87 -7.32
N GLU A 43 -6.04 -14.84 -6.76
CA GLU A 43 -5.41 -15.87 -5.94
C GLU A 43 -4.45 -16.73 -6.77
N GLU A 44 -4.77 -16.95 -8.04
CA GLU A 44 -3.90 -17.69 -8.97
C GLU A 44 -2.54 -17.03 -9.10
N LEU A 45 -2.49 -15.69 -9.16
CA LEU A 45 -1.24 -14.96 -9.23
C LEU A 45 -0.40 -15.14 -7.96
N LYS A 46 -1.04 -15.12 -6.81
CA LYS A 46 -0.37 -15.39 -5.52
C LYS A 46 0.24 -16.80 -5.50
N LEU A 47 -0.51 -17.80 -5.92
CA LEU A 47 -0.05 -19.18 -5.99
C LEU A 47 1.11 -19.33 -6.99
N PHE A 48 1.02 -18.66 -8.14
CA PHE A 48 2.07 -18.64 -9.14
C PHE A 48 3.39 -18.08 -8.59
N ILE A 49 3.31 -16.95 -7.89
CA ILE A 49 4.50 -16.30 -7.31
C ILE A 49 5.10 -17.13 -6.18
N ASP A 50 4.27 -17.78 -5.38
CA ASP A 50 4.72 -18.60 -4.25
C ASP A 50 5.19 -19.98 -4.66
N SER A 51 4.96 -20.40 -5.90
CA SER A 51 5.37 -21.71 -6.40
C SER A 51 6.90 -21.86 -6.39
N LYS A 52 7.37 -22.95 -5.82
CA LYS A 52 8.80 -23.31 -5.78
C LYS A 52 9.24 -24.08 -7.02
N VAL A 53 8.29 -24.52 -7.84
CA VAL A 53 8.56 -25.28 -9.08
C VAL A 53 8.86 -24.35 -10.25
N ILE A 54 8.23 -23.18 -10.29
CA ILE A 54 8.38 -22.21 -11.37
C ILE A 54 9.65 -21.40 -11.14
N LYS A 55 10.46 -21.27 -12.19
CA LYS A 55 11.72 -20.50 -12.15
C LYS A 55 11.44 -19.01 -11.96
N ASP A 56 12.31 -18.32 -11.23
CA ASP A 56 12.20 -16.88 -10.99
C ASP A 56 12.22 -16.07 -12.30
N SER A 57 12.99 -16.52 -13.30
CA SER A 57 13.01 -15.88 -14.63
C SER A 57 11.64 -15.94 -15.32
N ASP A 58 10.93 -17.04 -15.19
CA ASP A 58 9.57 -17.20 -15.76
C ASP A 58 8.57 -16.35 -14.98
N LYS A 59 8.70 -16.29 -13.65
CA LYS A 59 7.89 -15.39 -12.81
C LYS A 59 8.09 -13.93 -13.22
N LEU A 60 9.34 -13.52 -13.41
CA LEU A 60 9.66 -12.15 -13.83
C LEU A 60 9.07 -11.82 -15.19
N ALA A 61 9.21 -12.71 -16.16
CA ALA A 61 8.65 -12.53 -17.50
C ALA A 61 7.12 -12.33 -17.45
N THR A 62 6.43 -13.16 -16.67
CA THR A 62 4.99 -13.06 -16.48
C THR A 62 4.60 -11.75 -15.79
N LEU A 63 5.30 -11.36 -14.74
CA LEU A 63 5.04 -10.11 -14.02
C LEU A 63 5.30 -8.89 -14.90
N ASN A 64 6.32 -8.92 -15.75
CA ASN A 64 6.60 -7.84 -16.70
C ASN A 64 5.45 -7.66 -17.71
N GLU A 65 4.81 -8.75 -18.12
CA GLU A 65 3.64 -8.67 -19.00
C GLU A 65 2.41 -8.12 -18.27
N ILE A 66 2.15 -8.60 -17.07
CA ILE A 66 1.00 -8.16 -16.26
C ILE A 66 1.16 -6.68 -15.89
N PHE A 67 2.34 -6.27 -15.49
CA PHE A 67 2.65 -4.94 -14.98
C PHE A 67 3.44 -4.06 -15.96
N LYS A 68 3.23 -4.26 -17.24
CA LYS A 68 3.94 -3.48 -18.28
C LYS A 68 3.65 -1.98 -18.24
N SER A 69 2.55 -1.57 -17.62
CA SER A 69 2.16 -0.17 -17.48
C SER A 69 2.85 0.56 -16.32
N LEU A 70 3.58 -0.15 -15.48
CA LEU A 70 4.30 0.46 -14.36
C LEU A 70 5.42 1.38 -14.86
N CYS A 71 5.74 2.40 -14.07
CA CYS A 71 6.86 3.29 -14.39
C CYS A 71 8.21 2.56 -14.28
N ASP A 72 9.27 3.17 -14.81
CA ASP A 72 10.59 2.56 -14.86
C ASP A 72 11.15 2.23 -13.48
N LEU A 73 10.90 3.08 -12.48
CA LEU A 73 11.36 2.83 -11.12
C LEU A 73 10.67 1.60 -10.50
N SER A 74 9.36 1.46 -10.72
CA SER A 74 8.61 0.28 -10.26
C SER A 74 9.08 -1.00 -10.96
N LYS A 75 9.40 -0.92 -12.25
CA LYS A 75 9.96 -2.06 -12.99
C LYS A 75 11.36 -2.41 -12.49
N SER A 76 12.15 -1.42 -12.12
CA SER A 76 13.48 -1.64 -11.52
C SER A 76 13.38 -2.34 -10.17
N LEU A 77 12.38 -2.02 -9.38
CA LEU A 77 12.10 -2.73 -8.13
C LEU A 77 11.82 -4.21 -8.39
N LEU A 78 10.98 -4.51 -9.38
CA LEU A 78 10.65 -5.90 -9.74
C LEU A 78 11.91 -6.68 -10.14
N LYS A 79 12.77 -6.07 -10.94
CA LYS A 79 14.04 -6.66 -11.36
C LYS A 79 14.99 -6.87 -10.17
N LEU A 80 15.05 -5.92 -9.24
CA LEU A 80 15.84 -6.03 -8.03
C LEU A 80 15.37 -7.19 -7.15
N LEU A 81 14.07 -7.33 -6.97
CA LEU A 81 13.49 -8.44 -6.21
C LEU A 81 13.83 -9.79 -6.85
N MET A 82 13.77 -9.88 -8.17
CA MET A 82 14.17 -11.09 -8.88
C MET A 82 15.65 -11.42 -8.65
N ASN A 83 16.53 -10.44 -8.80
CA ASN A 83 17.98 -10.62 -8.63
C ASN A 83 18.34 -11.07 -7.21
N ASN A 84 17.57 -10.63 -6.22
CA ASN A 84 17.76 -10.98 -4.82
C ASN A 84 16.98 -12.24 -4.40
N ARG A 85 16.31 -12.91 -5.34
CA ARG A 85 15.48 -14.10 -5.10
C ARG A 85 14.34 -13.82 -4.11
N ARG A 86 13.75 -12.62 -4.20
CA ARG A 86 12.68 -12.15 -3.31
C ARG A 86 11.44 -11.69 -4.07
N ILE A 87 11.24 -12.23 -5.27
CA ILE A 87 10.11 -11.84 -6.14
C ILE A 87 8.75 -12.15 -5.50
N ASP A 88 8.70 -13.15 -4.61
CA ASP A 88 7.52 -13.50 -3.81
C ASP A 88 7.09 -12.41 -2.83
N LEU A 89 7.95 -11.43 -2.56
CA LEU A 89 7.67 -10.31 -1.68
C LEU A 89 7.02 -9.11 -2.39
N PHE A 90 6.81 -9.18 -3.70
CA PHE A 90 6.35 -8.02 -4.45
C PHE A 90 5.01 -7.46 -3.93
N ASP A 91 4.05 -8.33 -3.63
CA ASP A 91 2.78 -7.93 -3.02
C ASP A 91 2.99 -7.28 -1.64
N ASP A 92 3.80 -7.89 -0.79
CA ASP A 92 4.11 -7.35 0.54
C ASP A 92 4.83 -5.99 0.46
N VAL A 93 5.71 -5.81 -0.52
CA VAL A 93 6.38 -4.53 -0.76
C VAL A 93 5.36 -3.47 -1.16
N SER A 94 4.40 -3.80 -2.02
CA SER A 94 3.36 -2.87 -2.43
C SER A 94 2.50 -2.41 -1.26
N LYS A 95 2.13 -3.32 -0.37
CA LYS A 95 1.36 -3.01 0.85
C LYS A 95 2.16 -2.14 1.81
N SER A 96 3.43 -2.48 2.03
CA SER A 96 4.32 -1.71 2.91
C SER A 96 4.55 -0.30 2.37
N PHE A 97 4.70 -0.16 1.06
CA PHE A 97 4.86 1.16 0.43
C PHE A 97 3.61 2.03 0.65
N THR A 98 2.42 1.47 0.51
CA THR A 98 1.17 2.20 0.73
C THR A 98 1.11 2.77 2.15
N VAL A 99 1.49 1.97 3.14
CA VAL A 99 1.53 2.42 4.54
C VAL A 99 2.56 3.55 4.73
N LEU A 100 3.76 3.39 4.20
CA LEU A 100 4.82 4.39 4.29
C LEU A 100 4.46 5.68 3.56
N TYR A 101 3.81 5.57 2.40
CA TYR A 101 3.35 6.73 1.65
C TYR A 101 2.31 7.52 2.43
N ASN A 102 1.31 6.85 2.98
CA ASN A 102 0.26 7.50 3.76
C ASN A 102 0.83 8.19 5.01
N ASP A 103 1.80 7.57 5.66
CA ASP A 103 2.48 8.17 6.80
C ASP A 103 3.33 9.37 6.37
N HIS A 104 4.03 9.27 5.25
CA HIS A 104 4.88 10.33 4.71
C HIS A 104 4.07 11.58 4.33
N VAL A 105 2.91 11.42 3.68
CA VAL A 105 2.05 12.55 3.33
C VAL A 105 1.15 13.00 4.48
N GLY A 106 1.25 12.35 5.63
CA GLY A 106 0.50 12.70 6.82
C GLY A 106 -0.96 12.28 6.80
N ASN A 107 -1.33 11.32 5.95
CA ASN A 107 -2.68 10.76 5.94
C ASN A 107 -2.85 9.78 7.10
N GLN A 108 -3.91 9.95 7.85
CA GLN A 108 -4.26 9.06 8.93
C GLN A 108 -5.73 8.65 8.81
N GLU A 109 -6.00 7.35 8.90
CA GLU A 109 -7.35 6.83 8.94
C GLU A 109 -7.81 6.71 10.39
N VAL A 110 -8.95 7.30 10.70
CA VAL A 110 -9.57 7.25 12.03
C VAL A 110 -10.96 6.65 11.89
N ILE A 111 -11.26 5.63 12.69
CA ILE A 111 -12.56 4.99 12.75
C ILE A 111 -13.28 5.50 14.00
N LEU A 112 -14.41 6.18 13.80
CA LEU A 112 -15.28 6.63 14.89
C LEU A 112 -16.31 5.55 15.17
N THR A 113 -16.29 5.00 16.40
CA THR A 113 -17.28 4.01 16.83
C THR A 113 -18.35 4.68 17.70
N THR A 114 -19.59 4.57 17.27
CA THR A 114 -20.74 5.18 17.97
C THR A 114 -21.88 4.19 18.14
N ALA A 115 -22.79 4.47 19.09
CA ALA A 115 -23.98 3.65 19.31
C ALA A 115 -25.06 3.87 18.25
N SER A 116 -25.01 4.97 17.52
CA SER A 116 -25.93 5.32 16.44
C SER A 116 -25.19 6.05 15.34
N GLN A 117 -25.82 6.13 14.16
CA GLN A 117 -25.24 6.87 13.05
C GLN A 117 -25.12 8.37 13.38
N VAL A 118 -23.94 8.92 13.16
CA VAL A 118 -23.66 10.34 13.38
C VAL A 118 -23.96 11.12 12.12
N GLU A 119 -24.58 12.30 12.25
CA GLU A 119 -24.86 13.18 11.11
C GLU A 119 -23.57 13.65 10.45
N SER A 120 -23.60 13.86 9.11
CA SER A 120 -22.45 14.23 8.31
C SER A 120 -21.74 15.49 8.80
N ASN A 121 -22.51 16.47 9.30
CA ASN A 121 -21.95 17.73 9.83
C ASN A 121 -21.11 17.49 11.09
N LYS A 122 -21.57 16.59 11.97
CA LYS A 122 -20.83 16.22 13.19
C LYS A 122 -19.57 15.43 12.87
N LEU A 123 -19.61 14.55 11.86
CA LEU A 123 -18.44 13.82 11.40
C LEU A 123 -17.36 14.77 10.89
N LYS A 124 -17.75 15.81 10.14
CA LYS A 124 -16.81 16.83 9.67
C LYS A 124 -16.18 17.63 10.81
N GLU A 125 -16.96 17.99 11.84
CA GLU A 125 -16.45 18.68 13.01
C GLU A 125 -15.42 17.83 13.76
N ILE A 126 -15.70 16.53 13.94
CA ILE A 126 -14.79 15.60 14.61
C ILE A 126 -13.51 15.42 13.77
N GLU A 127 -13.64 15.26 12.45
CA GLU A 127 -12.51 15.16 11.54
C GLU A 127 -11.59 16.38 11.64
N ASN A 128 -12.17 17.58 11.64
CA ASN A 128 -11.41 18.83 11.77
C ASN A 128 -10.69 18.92 13.12
N LYS A 129 -11.33 18.51 14.20
CA LYS A 129 -10.71 18.50 15.53
C LYS A 129 -9.53 17.52 15.58
N VAL A 130 -9.69 16.30 15.06
CA VAL A 130 -8.63 15.30 15.03
C VAL A 130 -7.48 15.79 14.17
N LYS A 131 -7.76 16.42 13.02
CA LYS A 131 -6.76 17.00 12.13
C LYS A 131 -5.96 18.10 12.83
N GLN A 132 -6.61 18.97 13.62
CA GLN A 132 -5.94 20.02 14.39
C GLN A 132 -5.02 19.44 15.46
N LEU A 133 -5.47 18.38 16.16
CA LEU A 133 -4.71 17.75 17.24
C LEU A 133 -3.47 17.00 16.74
N THR A 134 -3.56 16.35 15.58
CA THR A 134 -2.49 15.50 15.04
C THR A 134 -1.64 16.20 14.00
N SER A 135 -2.09 17.34 13.47
CA SER A 135 -1.46 18.07 12.35
C SER A 135 -1.29 17.19 11.08
N LYS A 136 -2.10 16.16 10.94
CA LYS A 136 -2.10 15.23 9.81
C LYS A 136 -3.43 15.29 9.07
N ASN A 137 -3.39 14.91 7.77
CA ASN A 137 -4.62 14.68 7.03
C ASN A 137 -5.30 13.44 7.58
N VAL A 138 -6.59 13.55 7.89
CA VAL A 138 -7.35 12.48 8.54
C VAL A 138 -8.53 12.09 7.67
N ASN A 139 -8.65 10.79 7.42
CA ASN A 139 -9.85 10.20 6.82
C ASN A 139 -10.68 9.55 7.93
N LEU A 140 -11.88 10.07 8.14
CA LEU A 140 -12.76 9.62 9.22
C LEU A 140 -13.86 8.72 8.68
N SER A 141 -14.01 7.53 9.26
CA SER A 141 -15.14 6.65 8.99
C SER A 141 -15.94 6.41 10.28
N ASN A 142 -17.23 6.16 10.12
CA ASN A 142 -18.14 5.90 11.25
C ASN A 142 -18.47 4.41 11.30
N HIS A 143 -18.20 3.79 12.44
CA HIS A 143 -18.61 2.41 12.74
C HIS A 143 -19.68 2.42 13.81
N ILE A 144 -20.82 1.77 13.55
CA ILE A 144 -21.96 1.74 14.46
C ILE A 144 -21.90 0.47 15.29
N ASP A 145 -21.92 0.63 16.61
CA ASP A 145 -22.01 -0.48 17.56
C ASP A 145 -23.09 -0.17 18.60
N GLU A 146 -24.24 -0.83 18.50
CA GLU A 146 -25.39 -0.62 19.37
C GLU A 146 -25.14 -1.05 20.82
N ASN A 147 -24.09 -1.84 21.08
CA ASN A 147 -23.75 -2.31 22.43
C ASN A 147 -22.88 -1.34 23.22
N ILE A 148 -22.47 -0.22 22.62
CA ILE A 148 -21.74 0.83 23.32
C ILE A 148 -22.69 1.65 24.20
N VAL A 149 -22.31 1.78 25.43
CA VAL A 149 -23.06 2.56 26.43
C VAL A 149 -22.54 3.99 26.49
#